data_066e78b0ed531b532541a824850e0b5b
#
_entry.id   066e78b0ed531b532541a824850e0b5b
#
_cell.length_a   1.000
_cell.length_b   1.000
_cell.length_c   1.000
_cell.angle_alpha   90.00
_cell.angle_beta   90.00
_cell.angle_gamma   90.00
#
_symmetry.space_group_name_H-M   'P 1'
#
loop_
_entity.id
_entity.type
_entity.pdbx_description
1 polymer ?
#
loop_
_entity_poly.entity_id
_entity_poly.type
_entity_poly.pdbx_seq_one_letter_code
_entity_poly.pdbx_strand_id
1 'polypeptide(L)'
;MLFSFSLFHKTTLGISLGSSNTYIARHGKGIVLGEPSVVATDIYNEKVVAIGDKAKKMIGRAPETISVDRPISGGIISDFDKTVAMLCQYVSRVVQTRIGITSAIVVPAAASSVERRSMRDMAKAAYGSRVVPVDEPIAAALGCGLDVFSGRGHIIVDIGGGTAEIAVISLGGIVASRSVRMAGDMFDQAIIAFIKRKYNLLIGERTAEQIKIEIGSAYPM
;
A
#
# COMPACT_ATOMS: atom_id res chain seq x y z
N MET A 1 -27.53 -37.19 -15.19
CA MET A 1 -26.97 -36.94 -13.85
C MET A 1 -25.89 -35.88 -13.99
N LEU A 2 -26.28 -34.62 -13.97
CA LEU A 2 -25.41 -33.47 -14.16
C LEU A 2 -24.94 -33.01 -12.79
N PHE A 3 -23.74 -33.40 -12.39
CA PHE A 3 -23.06 -32.79 -11.24
C PHE A 3 -22.60 -31.40 -11.62
N SER A 4 -23.38 -30.37 -11.27
CA SER A 4 -22.98 -28.99 -11.30
C SER A 4 -21.93 -28.75 -10.21
N PHE A 5 -20.65 -28.87 -10.56
CA PHE A 5 -19.53 -28.42 -9.72
C PHE A 5 -19.37 -26.91 -9.82
N SER A 6 -20.35 -26.15 -9.37
CA SER A 6 -20.26 -24.70 -9.17
C SER A 6 -20.03 -24.35 -7.70
N LEU A 7 -19.06 -24.99 -7.05
CA LEU A 7 -18.82 -24.84 -5.60
C LEU A 7 -17.64 -23.95 -5.24
N PHE A 8 -16.96 -23.35 -6.21
CA PHE A 8 -15.91 -22.38 -5.90
C PHE A 8 -16.32 -20.98 -6.37
N HIS A 9 -16.89 -20.21 -5.48
CA HIS A 9 -17.04 -18.77 -5.68
C HIS A 9 -15.62 -18.17 -5.85
N LYS A 10 -15.27 -17.84 -7.09
CA LYS A 10 -14.01 -17.14 -7.40
C LYS A 10 -14.04 -15.79 -6.71
N THR A 11 -13.25 -15.64 -5.67
CA THR A 11 -13.10 -14.34 -5.01
C THR A 11 -12.11 -13.49 -5.80
N THR A 12 -12.54 -12.33 -6.26
CA THR A 12 -11.67 -11.35 -6.94
C THR A 12 -11.34 -10.21 -5.99
N LEU A 13 -10.06 -9.95 -5.80
CA LEU A 13 -9.52 -8.90 -4.94
C LEU A 13 -8.74 -7.86 -5.77
N GLY A 14 -8.87 -6.60 -5.40
CA GLY A 14 -7.95 -5.53 -5.76
C GLY A 14 -7.10 -5.20 -4.54
N ILE A 15 -5.79 -5.18 -4.66
CA ILE A 15 -4.87 -4.96 -3.54
C ILE A 15 -3.92 -3.84 -3.89
N SER A 16 -3.92 -2.76 -3.10
CA SER A 16 -2.93 -1.69 -3.12
C SER A 16 -2.08 -1.80 -1.88
N LEU A 17 -0.76 -2.00 -2.08
CA LEU A 17 0.24 -2.12 -1.04
C LEU A 17 1.09 -0.85 -1.01
N GLY A 18 0.61 0.18 -0.33
CA GLY A 18 1.34 1.43 -0.16
C GLY A 18 2.32 1.40 1.01
N SER A 19 3.29 2.32 1.01
CA SER A 19 4.25 2.50 2.11
C SER A 19 3.57 2.86 3.43
N SER A 20 2.51 3.64 3.40
CA SER A 20 1.77 4.05 4.60
C SER A 20 0.59 3.14 4.91
N ASN A 21 -0.21 2.77 3.91
CA ASN A 21 -1.44 2.00 4.08
C ASN A 21 -1.58 0.91 3.01
N THR A 22 -2.19 -0.19 3.40
CA THR A 22 -2.64 -1.28 2.53
C THR A 22 -4.16 -1.23 2.42
N TYR A 23 -4.67 -1.28 1.20
CA TYR A 23 -6.10 -1.37 0.91
C TYR A 23 -6.42 -2.65 0.17
N ILE A 24 -7.52 -3.31 0.57
CA ILE A 24 -8.06 -4.46 -0.14
C ILE A 24 -9.50 -4.15 -0.51
N ALA A 25 -9.79 -4.22 -1.81
CA ALA A 25 -11.13 -4.18 -2.35
C ALA A 25 -11.57 -5.59 -2.76
N ARG A 26 -12.84 -5.89 -2.61
CA ARG A 26 -13.45 -7.14 -3.07
C ARG A 26 -14.49 -6.82 -4.13
N HIS A 27 -14.47 -7.56 -5.24
CA HIS A 27 -15.45 -7.39 -6.32
C HIS A 27 -16.88 -7.41 -5.79
N GLY A 28 -17.67 -6.42 -6.18
CA GLY A 28 -19.05 -6.22 -5.75
C GLY A 28 -19.25 -5.71 -4.31
N LYS A 29 -18.17 -5.47 -3.54
CA LYS A 29 -18.25 -4.98 -2.16
C LYS A 29 -17.46 -3.69 -1.89
N GLY A 30 -16.69 -3.20 -2.87
CA GLY A 30 -15.81 -2.05 -2.67
C GLY A 30 -14.63 -2.35 -1.75
N ILE A 31 -14.11 -1.33 -1.08
CA ILE A 31 -13.00 -1.47 -0.12
C ILE A 31 -13.50 -2.18 1.13
N VAL A 32 -12.89 -3.32 1.45
CA VAL A 32 -13.25 -4.19 2.58
C VAL A 32 -12.19 -4.18 3.69
N LEU A 33 -11.01 -3.62 3.42
CA LEU A 33 -9.94 -3.42 4.38
C LEU A 33 -9.12 -2.19 4.02
N GLY A 34 -8.81 -1.37 5.00
CA GLY A 34 -7.85 -0.27 4.93
C GLY A 34 -7.09 -0.22 6.25
N GLU A 35 -5.81 -0.59 6.21
CA GLU A 35 -4.97 -0.68 7.41
C GLU A 35 -3.57 -0.14 7.14
N PRO A 36 -2.87 0.39 8.15
CA PRO A 36 -1.46 0.80 8.02
C PRO A 36 -0.55 -0.35 7.59
N SER A 37 0.40 -0.08 6.70
CA SER A 37 1.43 -1.05 6.28
C SER A 37 2.56 -1.12 7.32
N VAL A 38 2.24 -1.60 8.51
CA VAL A 38 3.16 -1.66 9.66
C VAL A 38 3.11 -3.05 10.28
N VAL A 39 4.28 -3.58 10.64
CA VAL A 39 4.45 -4.87 11.30
C VAL A 39 5.31 -4.70 12.55
N ALA A 40 4.88 -5.27 13.65
CA ALA A 40 5.67 -5.38 14.87
C ALA A 40 6.12 -6.83 15.05
N THR A 41 7.40 -7.04 15.28
CA THR A 41 8.05 -8.36 15.44
C THR A 41 8.85 -8.41 16.72
N ASP A 42 8.85 -9.56 17.38
CA ASP A 42 9.77 -9.86 18.46
C ASP A 42 11.18 -10.08 17.87
N ILE A 43 12.18 -9.34 18.38
CA ILE A 43 13.54 -9.35 17.83
C ILE A 43 14.31 -10.65 18.08
N TYR A 44 13.92 -11.46 19.07
CA TYR A 44 14.63 -12.69 19.43
C TYR A 44 14.18 -13.90 18.63
N ASN A 45 12.89 -13.95 18.27
CA ASN A 45 12.32 -15.13 17.59
C ASN A 45 11.67 -14.78 16.25
N GLU A 46 11.75 -13.51 15.82
CA GLU A 46 11.22 -12.97 14.56
C GLU A 46 9.70 -13.18 14.37
N LYS A 47 8.98 -13.49 15.45
CA LYS A 47 7.52 -13.68 15.39
C LYS A 47 6.80 -12.35 15.26
N VAL A 48 5.85 -12.31 14.35
CA VAL A 48 4.94 -11.18 14.22
C VAL A 48 4.00 -11.12 15.43
N VAL A 49 4.08 -10.04 16.20
CA VAL A 49 3.27 -9.81 17.40
C VAL A 49 2.06 -8.91 17.11
N ALA A 50 2.18 -8.00 16.14
CA ALA A 50 1.08 -7.14 15.72
C ALA A 50 1.24 -6.68 14.26
N ILE A 51 0.13 -6.34 13.60
CA ILE A 51 0.13 -5.71 12.28
C ILE A 51 -0.94 -4.60 12.23
N GLY A 52 -0.78 -3.70 11.25
CA GLY A 52 -1.75 -2.65 10.97
C GLY A 52 -1.87 -1.65 12.11
N ASP A 53 -3.09 -1.25 12.43
CA ASP A 53 -3.36 -0.28 13.48
C ASP A 53 -2.76 -0.65 14.84
N LYS A 54 -2.73 -1.94 15.17
CA LYS A 54 -2.13 -2.41 16.42
C LYS A 54 -0.62 -2.15 16.44
N ALA A 55 0.06 -2.46 15.35
CA ALA A 55 1.49 -2.19 15.21
C ALA A 55 1.79 -0.68 15.11
N LYS A 56 0.97 0.09 14.35
CA LYS A 56 1.13 1.56 14.26
C LYS A 56 1.07 2.24 15.63
N LYS A 57 0.22 1.76 16.54
CA LYS A 57 0.15 2.28 17.92
C LYS A 57 1.40 2.03 18.75
N MET A 58 2.24 1.07 18.34
CA MET A 58 3.49 0.72 19.03
C MET A 58 4.68 1.57 18.56
N ILE A 59 4.58 2.31 17.45
CA ILE A 59 5.66 3.18 16.95
C ILE A 59 6.05 4.18 18.04
N GLY A 60 7.35 4.20 18.39
CA GLY A 60 7.94 5.07 19.42
C GLY A 60 7.54 4.74 20.87
N ARG A 61 6.85 3.60 21.09
CA ARG A 61 6.39 3.15 22.42
C ARG A 61 6.62 1.66 22.66
N ALA A 62 7.10 0.93 21.66
CA ALA A 62 7.40 -0.48 21.80
C ALA A 62 8.59 -0.68 22.78
N PRO A 63 8.59 -1.77 23.58
CA PRO A 63 9.75 -2.15 24.36
C PRO A 63 10.91 -2.53 23.40
N GLU A 64 12.14 -2.49 23.90
CA GLU A 64 13.35 -2.81 23.11
C GLU A 64 13.35 -4.21 22.49
N THR A 65 12.54 -5.11 23.03
CA THR A 65 12.35 -6.47 22.50
C THR A 65 11.47 -6.55 21.26
N ILE A 66 10.82 -5.45 20.87
CA ILE A 66 9.89 -5.40 19.74
C ILE A 66 10.40 -4.39 18.70
N SER A 67 10.65 -4.85 17.49
CA SER A 67 10.87 -4.00 16.31
C SER A 67 9.53 -3.66 15.67
N VAL A 68 9.36 -2.39 15.29
CA VAL A 68 8.16 -1.92 14.56
C VAL A 68 8.59 -1.32 13.24
N ASP A 69 8.27 -2.00 12.15
CA ASP A 69 8.81 -1.71 10.84
C ASP A 69 7.71 -1.45 9.80
N ARG A 70 8.07 -0.70 8.76
CA ARG A 70 7.28 -0.56 7.53
C ARG A 70 7.90 -1.46 6.45
N PRO A 71 7.34 -2.63 6.15
CA PRO A 71 7.94 -3.60 5.23
C PRO A 71 7.85 -3.15 3.77
N ILE A 72 7.19 -2.02 3.50
CA ILE A 72 7.10 -1.37 2.19
C ILE A 72 7.58 0.06 2.35
N SER A 73 8.57 0.47 1.58
CA SER A 73 9.15 1.80 1.61
C SER A 73 9.41 2.31 0.20
N GLY A 74 9.04 3.58 -0.06
CA GLY A 74 9.20 4.20 -1.38
C GLY A 74 8.53 3.42 -2.52
N GLY A 75 7.39 2.77 -2.24
CA GLY A 75 6.62 1.98 -3.22
C GLY A 75 7.19 0.59 -3.52
N ILE A 76 8.25 0.15 -2.83
CA ILE A 76 8.88 -1.16 -3.03
C ILE A 76 8.90 -1.99 -1.74
N ILE A 77 8.97 -3.32 -1.91
CA ILE A 77 9.12 -4.24 -0.78
C ILE A 77 10.54 -4.11 -0.22
N SER A 78 10.66 -3.68 1.03
CA SER A 78 11.92 -3.60 1.77
C SER A 78 12.18 -4.85 2.62
N ASP A 79 11.11 -5.53 3.05
CA ASP A 79 11.16 -6.78 3.81
C ASP A 79 10.09 -7.73 3.26
N PHE A 80 10.55 -8.78 2.57
CA PHE A 80 9.67 -9.72 1.87
C PHE A 80 8.83 -10.54 2.85
N ASP A 81 9.44 -11.10 3.88
CA ASP A 81 8.78 -12.03 4.81
C ASP A 81 7.75 -11.30 5.68
N LYS A 82 8.09 -10.12 6.18
CA LYS A 82 7.14 -9.27 6.91
C LYS A 82 5.97 -8.83 6.02
N THR A 83 6.24 -8.53 4.74
CA THR A 83 5.17 -8.16 3.78
C THR A 83 4.25 -9.35 3.52
N VAL A 84 4.79 -10.56 3.31
CA VAL A 84 4.01 -11.80 3.15
C VAL A 84 3.15 -12.05 4.39
N ALA A 85 3.73 -11.97 5.59
CA ALA A 85 3.02 -12.19 6.84
C ALA A 85 1.87 -11.19 7.04
N MET A 86 2.14 -9.90 6.76
CA MET A 86 1.14 -8.84 6.82
C MET A 86 -0.01 -9.09 5.84
N LEU A 87 0.30 -9.30 4.56
CA LEU A 87 -0.72 -9.51 3.54
C LEU A 87 -1.52 -10.80 3.77
N CYS A 88 -0.86 -11.86 4.22
CA CYS A 88 -1.49 -13.12 4.61
C CYS A 88 -2.58 -12.90 5.68
N GLN A 89 -2.28 -12.11 6.72
CA GLN A 89 -3.25 -11.78 7.76
C GLN A 89 -4.36 -10.86 7.25
N TYR A 90 -4.06 -9.86 6.42
CA TYR A 90 -5.07 -8.96 5.86
C TYR A 90 -6.05 -9.72 4.95
N VAL A 91 -5.55 -10.56 4.05
CA VAL A 91 -6.39 -11.37 3.18
C VAL A 91 -7.27 -12.32 3.99
N SER A 92 -6.74 -12.95 5.05
CA SER A 92 -7.53 -13.86 5.89
C SER A 92 -8.68 -13.19 6.65
N ARG A 93 -8.63 -11.87 6.86
CA ARG A 93 -9.75 -11.11 7.46
C ARG A 93 -10.88 -10.83 6.46
N VAL A 94 -10.59 -10.81 5.16
CA VAL A 94 -11.56 -10.42 4.13
C VAL A 94 -12.11 -11.59 3.33
N VAL A 95 -11.48 -12.77 3.40
CA VAL A 95 -11.92 -13.98 2.71
C VAL A 95 -12.02 -15.17 3.69
N GLN A 96 -13.05 -15.99 3.51
CA GLN A 96 -13.24 -17.21 4.32
C GLN A 96 -12.34 -18.36 3.84
N THR A 97 -12.01 -18.39 2.56
CA THR A 97 -11.13 -19.40 1.95
C THR A 97 -10.13 -18.75 1.03
N ARG A 98 -8.90 -19.25 1.02
CA ARG A 98 -7.85 -18.80 0.12
C ARG A 98 -7.85 -19.53 -1.23
N ILE A 99 -8.70 -20.55 -1.39
CA ILE A 99 -8.79 -21.31 -2.63
C ILE A 99 -9.59 -20.51 -3.67
N GLY A 100 -9.05 -20.41 -4.89
CA GLY A 100 -9.74 -19.76 -6.01
C GLY A 100 -9.73 -18.23 -5.99
N ILE A 101 -8.82 -17.61 -5.23
CA ILE A 101 -8.63 -16.15 -5.28
C ILE A 101 -7.98 -15.76 -6.61
N THR A 102 -8.51 -14.74 -7.28
CA THR A 102 -7.84 -13.99 -8.33
C THR A 102 -7.64 -12.58 -7.82
N SER A 103 -6.45 -12.01 -7.97
CA SER A 103 -6.20 -10.65 -7.51
C SER A 103 -5.53 -9.80 -8.58
N ALA A 104 -5.92 -8.53 -8.61
CA ALA A 104 -5.12 -7.44 -9.15
C ALA A 104 -4.27 -6.86 -8.02
N ILE A 105 -2.95 -6.76 -8.22
CA ILE A 105 -2.06 -6.08 -7.29
C ILE A 105 -1.53 -4.81 -7.94
N VAL A 106 -1.70 -3.70 -7.24
CA VAL A 106 -1.24 -2.39 -7.72
C VAL A 106 0.28 -2.33 -7.58
N VAL A 107 0.95 -1.86 -8.62
CA VAL A 107 2.40 -1.68 -8.65
C VAL A 107 2.74 -0.29 -9.18
N PRO A 108 3.77 0.39 -8.65
CA PRO A 108 4.19 1.69 -9.17
C PRO A 108 4.51 1.63 -10.66
N ALA A 109 4.16 2.68 -11.41
CA ALA A 109 4.43 2.73 -12.87
C ALA A 109 5.93 2.65 -13.18
N ALA A 110 6.76 3.24 -12.31
CA ALA A 110 8.21 3.23 -12.42
C ALA A 110 8.86 1.92 -11.91
N ALA A 111 8.07 0.95 -11.42
CA ALA A 111 8.62 -0.31 -10.93
C ALA A 111 9.34 -1.09 -12.03
N SER A 112 10.56 -1.53 -11.74
CA SER A 112 11.35 -2.41 -12.60
C SER A 112 10.67 -3.78 -12.77
N SER A 113 11.10 -4.54 -13.77
CA SER A 113 10.61 -5.91 -13.98
C SER A 113 10.85 -6.82 -12.77
N VAL A 114 11.95 -6.60 -12.04
CA VAL A 114 12.30 -7.35 -10.83
C VAL A 114 11.34 -7.00 -9.69
N GLU A 115 11.07 -5.70 -9.47
CA GLU A 115 10.13 -5.25 -8.44
C GLU A 115 8.70 -5.72 -8.72
N ARG A 116 8.24 -5.63 -9.97
CA ARG A 116 6.94 -6.20 -10.41
C ARG A 116 6.84 -7.70 -10.15
N ARG A 117 7.92 -8.43 -10.42
CA ARG A 117 7.99 -9.86 -10.13
C ARG A 117 7.95 -10.13 -8.64
N SER A 118 8.72 -9.38 -7.85
CA SER A 118 8.76 -9.49 -6.39
C SER A 118 7.38 -9.27 -5.77
N MET A 119 6.65 -8.21 -6.18
CA MET A 119 5.28 -7.94 -5.74
C MET A 119 4.32 -9.09 -6.07
N ARG A 120 4.41 -9.64 -7.29
CA ARG A 120 3.59 -10.81 -7.69
C ARG A 120 3.93 -12.06 -6.89
N ASP A 121 5.22 -12.34 -6.68
CA ASP A 121 5.67 -13.56 -6.00
C ASP A 121 5.35 -13.46 -4.49
N MET A 122 5.46 -12.28 -3.89
CA MET A 122 5.01 -11.98 -2.53
C MET A 122 3.50 -12.25 -2.36
N ALA A 123 2.67 -11.73 -3.27
CA ALA A 123 1.23 -11.94 -3.22
C ALA A 123 0.86 -13.44 -3.39
N LYS A 124 1.58 -14.17 -4.26
CA LYS A 124 1.43 -15.63 -4.39
C LYS A 124 1.81 -16.36 -3.11
N ALA A 125 2.91 -15.96 -2.44
CA ALA A 125 3.33 -16.54 -1.18
C ALA A 125 2.31 -16.29 -0.07
N ALA A 126 1.68 -15.11 -0.05
CA ALA A 126 0.72 -14.74 0.98
C ALA A 126 -0.61 -15.51 0.89
N TYR A 127 -1.16 -15.77 -0.31
CA TYR A 127 -2.49 -16.39 -0.45
C TYR A 127 -2.65 -17.36 -1.65
N GLY A 128 -1.58 -17.63 -2.40
CA GLY A 128 -1.48 -18.78 -3.31
C GLY A 128 -2.43 -18.78 -4.51
N SER A 129 -2.52 -17.68 -5.30
CA SER A 129 -3.52 -17.59 -6.37
C SER A 129 -3.03 -16.88 -7.62
N ARG A 130 -3.92 -16.71 -8.60
CA ARG A 130 -3.65 -15.94 -9.80
C ARG A 130 -3.51 -14.46 -9.45
N VAL A 131 -2.31 -13.90 -9.67
CA VAL A 131 -2.00 -12.50 -9.39
C VAL A 131 -1.69 -11.78 -10.70
N VAL A 132 -2.36 -10.66 -10.95
CA VAL A 132 -2.18 -9.78 -12.09
C VAL A 132 -1.67 -8.43 -11.59
N PRO A 133 -0.44 -8.01 -11.94
CA PRO A 133 0.02 -6.66 -11.61
C PRO A 133 -0.71 -5.63 -12.49
N VAL A 134 -1.09 -4.51 -11.89
CA VAL A 134 -1.75 -3.37 -12.54
C VAL A 134 -0.98 -2.10 -12.17
N ASP A 135 -0.71 -1.25 -13.14
CA ASP A 135 -0.02 0.03 -12.89
C ASP A 135 -0.86 0.95 -12.02
N GLU A 136 -0.23 1.53 -10.99
CA GLU A 136 -0.88 2.37 -9.99
C GLU A 136 -1.69 3.53 -10.60
N PRO A 137 -1.17 4.31 -11.58
CA PRO A 137 -1.93 5.38 -12.19
C PRO A 137 -3.19 4.89 -12.95
N ILE A 138 -3.12 3.71 -13.57
CA ILE A 138 -4.29 3.12 -14.25
C ILE A 138 -5.33 2.71 -13.23
N ALA A 139 -4.91 2.07 -12.13
CA ALA A 139 -5.81 1.70 -11.05
C ALA A 139 -6.47 2.94 -10.41
N ALA A 140 -5.70 4.01 -10.18
CA ALA A 140 -6.18 5.28 -9.64
C ALA A 140 -7.20 5.95 -10.60
N ALA A 141 -6.89 6.00 -11.90
CA ALA A 141 -7.79 6.58 -12.91
C ALA A 141 -9.13 5.82 -12.97
N LEU A 142 -9.10 4.49 -12.96
CA LEU A 142 -10.30 3.66 -12.89
C LEU A 142 -11.09 3.90 -11.61
N GLY A 143 -10.40 4.04 -10.48
CA GLY A 143 -11.01 4.35 -9.19
C GLY A 143 -11.70 5.73 -9.15
N CYS A 144 -11.18 6.69 -9.91
CA CYS A 144 -11.78 8.01 -10.12
C CYS A 144 -12.94 7.99 -11.14
N GLY A 145 -13.27 6.84 -11.75
CA GLY A 145 -14.32 6.71 -12.75
C GLY A 145 -13.96 7.27 -14.12
N LEU A 146 -12.67 7.45 -14.42
CA LEU A 146 -12.23 7.93 -15.73
C LEU A 146 -12.30 6.80 -16.77
N ASP A 147 -12.73 7.14 -17.99
CA ASP A 147 -12.67 6.24 -19.13
C ASP A 147 -11.23 6.19 -19.69
N VAL A 148 -10.42 5.31 -19.09
CA VAL A 148 -9.01 5.14 -19.48
C VAL A 148 -8.83 4.60 -20.90
N PHE A 149 -9.87 4.00 -21.49
CA PHE A 149 -9.82 3.43 -22.84
C PHE A 149 -10.18 4.46 -23.92
N SER A 150 -10.69 5.62 -23.55
CA SER A 150 -10.98 6.68 -24.51
C SER A 150 -9.69 7.23 -25.15
N GLY A 151 -9.84 7.85 -26.32
CA GLY A 151 -8.73 8.55 -26.99
C GLY A 151 -8.34 9.88 -26.34
N ARG A 152 -9.00 10.27 -25.25
CA ARG A 152 -8.65 11.47 -24.48
C ARG A 152 -7.49 11.17 -23.56
N GLY A 153 -6.54 12.13 -23.45
CA GLY A 153 -5.50 12.07 -22.44
C GLY A 153 -6.04 12.46 -21.07
N HIS A 154 -5.86 11.60 -20.07
CA HIS A 154 -6.16 11.88 -18.67
C HIS A 154 -4.87 12.03 -17.89
N ILE A 155 -4.78 13.09 -17.08
CA ILE A 155 -3.63 13.27 -16.16
C ILE A 155 -4.09 12.80 -14.78
N ILE A 156 -3.31 11.89 -14.20
CA ILE A 156 -3.45 11.43 -12.81
C ILE A 156 -2.26 11.92 -12.03
N VAL A 157 -2.53 12.47 -10.85
CA VAL A 157 -1.54 12.79 -9.82
C VAL A 157 -1.92 12.00 -8.58
N ASP A 158 -1.09 11.05 -8.21
CA ASP A 158 -1.23 10.23 -7.01
C ASP A 158 -0.13 10.58 -6.02
N ILE A 159 -0.49 11.03 -4.83
CA ILE A 159 0.45 11.41 -3.78
C ILE A 159 0.21 10.49 -2.58
N GLY A 160 1.05 9.48 -2.45
CA GLY A 160 1.01 8.52 -1.36
C GLY A 160 1.84 8.93 -0.14
N GLY A 161 2.18 7.94 0.69
CA GLY A 161 3.12 8.13 1.81
C GLY A 161 4.58 8.16 1.34
N GLY A 162 4.99 7.17 0.56
CA GLY A 162 6.38 7.00 0.13
C GLY A 162 6.70 7.55 -1.26
N THR A 163 5.70 7.63 -2.16
CA THR A 163 5.86 8.04 -3.57
C THR A 163 4.78 9.02 -3.98
N ALA A 164 5.14 9.90 -4.92
CA ALA A 164 4.18 10.67 -5.70
C ALA A 164 4.36 10.33 -7.18
N GLU A 165 3.27 9.95 -7.86
CA GLU A 165 3.25 9.57 -9.26
C GLU A 165 2.38 10.52 -10.08
N ILE A 166 2.89 10.91 -11.25
CA ILE A 166 2.14 11.67 -12.24
C ILE A 166 2.16 10.87 -13.52
N ALA A 167 1.00 10.63 -14.12
CA ALA A 167 0.90 9.91 -15.37
C ALA A 167 -0.14 10.52 -16.31
N VAL A 168 0.15 10.42 -17.60
CA VAL A 168 -0.79 10.68 -18.68
C VAL A 168 -1.25 9.33 -19.23
N ILE A 169 -2.56 9.11 -19.24
CA ILE A 169 -3.19 7.86 -19.66
C ILE A 169 -4.06 8.15 -20.88
N SER A 170 -3.97 7.32 -21.90
CA SER A 170 -4.83 7.34 -23.09
C SER A 170 -4.89 5.95 -23.70
N LEU A 171 -6.02 5.56 -24.29
CA LEU A 171 -6.23 4.28 -24.97
C LEU A 171 -5.81 3.04 -24.15
N GLY A 172 -6.06 3.08 -22.86
CA GLY A 172 -5.76 1.98 -21.92
C GLY A 172 -4.29 1.83 -21.53
N GLY A 173 -3.40 2.77 -21.94
CA GLY A 173 -1.98 2.73 -21.67
C GLY A 173 -1.44 4.01 -21.04
N ILE A 174 -0.28 3.90 -20.41
CA ILE A 174 0.47 5.04 -19.89
C ILE A 174 1.30 5.63 -21.03
N VAL A 175 0.98 6.87 -21.43
CA VAL A 175 1.69 7.60 -22.48
C VAL A 175 2.99 8.20 -21.96
N ALA A 176 2.93 8.76 -20.76
CA ALA A 176 4.08 9.31 -20.03
C ALA A 176 3.84 9.19 -18.53
N SER A 177 4.89 8.95 -17.76
CA SER A 177 4.81 8.95 -16.31
C SER A 177 6.09 9.49 -15.67
N ARG A 178 5.93 10.02 -14.48
CA ARG A 178 7.02 10.43 -13.60
C ARG A 178 6.69 9.99 -12.17
N SER A 179 7.64 9.37 -11.52
CA SER A 179 7.54 9.01 -10.11
C SER A 179 8.68 9.68 -9.33
N VAL A 180 8.34 10.20 -8.16
CA VAL A 180 9.31 10.78 -7.23
C VAL A 180 9.11 10.17 -5.85
N ARG A 181 10.21 9.90 -5.14
CA ARG A 181 10.19 9.41 -3.75
C ARG A 181 10.12 10.57 -2.74
N MET A 182 9.29 11.54 -3.05
CA MET A 182 9.00 12.70 -2.20
C MET A 182 7.49 12.78 -2.01
N ALA A 183 7.02 12.33 -0.84
CA ALA A 183 5.60 12.25 -0.53
C ALA A 183 5.36 12.41 0.98
N GLY A 184 4.25 11.95 1.50
CA GLY A 184 3.80 12.21 2.86
C GLY A 184 4.82 11.93 3.96
N ASP A 185 5.60 10.84 3.83
CA ASP A 185 6.60 10.46 4.84
C ASP A 185 7.77 11.48 4.89
N MET A 186 8.17 12.03 3.73
CA MET A 186 9.20 13.08 3.69
C MET A 186 8.69 14.42 4.25
N PHE A 187 7.41 14.72 4.09
CA PHE A 187 6.82 15.91 4.73
C PHE A 187 6.86 15.78 6.24
N ASP A 188 6.57 14.60 6.79
CA ASP A 188 6.68 14.33 8.23
C ASP A 188 8.11 14.50 8.73
N GLN A 189 9.10 13.98 8.00
CA GLN A 189 10.51 14.16 8.35
C GLN A 189 10.94 15.65 8.28
N ALA A 190 10.45 16.40 7.30
CA ALA A 190 10.72 17.85 7.20
C ALA A 190 10.12 18.62 8.38
N ILE A 191 8.92 18.24 8.85
CA ILE A 191 8.28 18.83 10.04
C ILE A 191 9.10 18.52 11.29
N ILE A 192 9.54 17.27 11.49
CA ILE A 192 10.40 16.87 12.62
C ILE A 192 11.67 17.71 12.63
N ALA A 193 12.36 17.80 11.49
CA ALA A 193 13.59 18.57 11.36
C ALA A 193 13.38 20.07 11.62
N PHE A 194 12.28 20.64 11.14
CA PHE A 194 11.93 22.04 11.37
C PHE A 194 11.68 22.33 12.85
N ILE A 195 10.86 21.51 13.52
CA ILE A 195 10.53 21.67 14.95
C ILE A 195 11.80 21.53 15.80
N LYS A 196 12.64 20.54 15.51
CA LYS A 196 13.94 20.38 16.19
C LYS A 196 14.82 21.61 16.04
N ARG A 197 14.96 22.11 14.81
CA ARG A 197 15.84 23.27 14.53
C ARG A 197 15.33 24.57 15.14
N LYS A 198 14.01 24.83 15.04
CA LYS A 198 13.43 26.11 15.43
C LYS A 198 13.12 26.20 16.94
N TYR A 199 12.69 25.11 17.53
CA TYR A 199 12.19 25.07 18.91
C TYR A 199 13.04 24.20 19.83
N ASN A 200 14.07 23.52 19.31
CA ASN A 200 14.89 22.55 20.04
C ASN A 200 14.05 21.45 20.73
N LEU A 201 12.95 21.08 20.08
CA LEU A 201 11.99 20.08 20.59
C LEU A 201 12.02 18.84 19.68
N LEU A 202 12.11 17.64 20.28
CA LEU A 202 12.00 16.38 19.59
C LEU A 202 10.56 15.92 19.56
N ILE A 203 10.03 15.67 18.37
CA ILE A 203 8.72 15.07 18.15
C ILE A 203 8.89 13.77 17.37
N GLY A 204 7.99 12.81 17.58
CA GLY A 204 7.95 11.55 16.83
C GLY A 204 7.15 11.68 15.52
N GLU A 205 7.30 10.67 14.64
CA GLU A 205 6.62 10.61 13.34
C GLU A 205 5.09 10.78 13.46
N ARG A 206 4.47 10.15 14.46
CA ARG A 206 3.02 10.26 14.68
C ARG A 206 2.57 11.70 14.93
N THR A 207 3.34 12.45 15.72
CA THR A 207 3.03 13.86 16.01
C THR A 207 3.24 14.72 14.75
N ALA A 208 4.28 14.45 13.97
CA ALA A 208 4.52 15.15 12.71
C ALA A 208 3.41 14.88 11.68
N GLU A 209 2.99 13.61 11.53
CA GLU A 209 1.84 13.23 10.67
C GLU A 209 0.57 13.95 11.09
N GLN A 210 0.30 14.05 12.40
CA GLN A 210 -0.86 14.74 12.93
C GLN A 210 -0.80 16.25 12.63
N ILE A 211 0.34 16.89 12.85
CA ILE A 211 0.55 18.30 12.49
C ILE A 211 0.31 18.53 11.00
N LYS A 212 0.88 17.67 10.14
CA LYS A 212 0.68 17.75 8.69
C LYS A 212 -0.80 17.68 8.32
N ILE A 213 -1.55 16.77 8.92
CA ILE A 213 -2.98 16.56 8.62
C ILE A 213 -3.82 17.74 9.10
N GLU A 214 -3.54 18.27 10.30
CA GLU A 214 -4.37 19.28 10.94
C GLU A 214 -4.13 20.69 10.36
N ILE A 215 -2.89 21.04 10.04
CA ILE A 215 -2.54 22.40 9.62
C ILE A 215 -1.80 22.49 8.28
N GLY A 216 -1.56 21.32 7.61
CA GLY A 216 -0.92 21.30 6.30
C GLY A 216 -1.83 21.93 5.23
N SER A 217 -1.30 22.85 4.45
CA SER A 217 -2.00 23.47 3.32
C SER A 217 -1.07 23.60 2.13
N ALA A 218 -1.57 23.28 0.94
CA ALA A 218 -0.90 23.55 -0.34
C ALA A 218 -1.16 24.97 -0.86
N TYR A 219 -2.00 25.74 -0.16
CA TYR A 219 -2.38 27.11 -0.49
C TYR A 219 -2.04 28.04 0.67
N PRO A 220 -1.55 29.27 0.42
CA PRO A 220 -1.35 30.26 1.47
C PRO A 220 -2.66 30.52 2.23
N MET A 221 -2.60 30.39 3.54
CA MET A 221 -3.72 30.71 4.44
C MET A 221 -3.58 32.12 4.99
#